data_d725e93a69539d5d807cae6ddb1c8703
#
_entry.id   d725e93a69539d5d807cae6ddb1c8703
#
_cell.length_a   1.000
_cell.length_b   1.000
_cell.length_c   1.000
_cell.angle_alpha   90.00
_cell.angle_beta   90.00
_cell.angle_gamma   90.00
#
_symmetry.space_group_name_H-M   'P 1'
#
loop_
_entity.id
_entity.type
_entity.pdbx_description
1 polymer ?
#
loop_
_entity_poly.entity_id
_entity_poly.type
_entity_poly.pdbx_seq_one_letter_code
_entity_poly.pdbx_strand_id
1 'polypeptide(L)'
;EVNSVTSRMLKEATPLAKKKHGIKTGVYAPTFEEVMEYSESLNKFLNKYPHVADHINVLYGQMRSVSRHAGGVVIGEDLDKYMPLINSGGITQTPWSEGQNVRHLEPMGFIKFDILGLSTLKMIEGAIGHILKRHHGVENPSFDEIKEYYNVHLHPEKIDLDDQNVYENIFHKGKWAGVFQFTEAGAQNFCRKVKPRNIIDVAAITSIYRPGPLGADVDKLYVKAKKSPEDIIYEHDLVRDLTKETYGFLIFQEQIALLAHKLGKDFSLDEGNKLRKLLTKKGTGAVAEQKTQLKVKFVDGCVEKGLSESWANKMWQKFEFFSGYGFNKSHAVSYSVISYQCAWLFNYYPAEWMAAFLDKEPETRKEKAINLAKKFGFKIEPVDINKSGSVWEIDQDNKTLIQPLTSLKGLGDKAIEQIFLNRPFGAIEDLLFSESIIYSKLNKKSLDVLVRSGALNDMVDDRFLGLKHFWTATVVDRPKNVKKLKENIELYKPEGEFTNEENIENLISLTGVFPLELVLNDSVLKQLNDYCIPPLSEWDNDLNVAWFVPREVIEKKTKNGKPYWIVKTIDNTSTMNSIKCWGVNKDKDNISINRPYVGKLDYSEEWGFSTRSIKYNFRLLH
;
A
#
# COMPACT_ATOMS: atom_id res chain seq x y z
N GLU A 1 -27.05 -7.43 -6.06
CA GLU A 1 -27.21 -7.62 -7.50
C GLU A 1 -26.70 -6.40 -8.29
N VAL A 2 -27.11 -5.16 -7.97
CA VAL A 2 -26.64 -3.92 -8.63
C VAL A 2 -25.10 -3.81 -8.62
N ASN A 3 -24.46 -3.97 -7.46
CA ASN A 3 -22.99 -3.90 -7.35
C ASN A 3 -22.26 -4.95 -8.21
N SER A 4 -22.86 -6.12 -8.40
CA SER A 4 -22.29 -7.16 -9.25
C SER A 4 -22.39 -6.79 -10.73
N VAL A 5 -23.51 -6.23 -11.16
CA VAL A 5 -23.72 -5.77 -12.54
C VAL A 5 -22.81 -4.61 -12.87
N THR A 6 -22.76 -3.57 -12.03
CA THR A 6 -21.92 -2.39 -12.25
C THR A 6 -20.42 -2.73 -12.29
N SER A 7 -19.98 -3.78 -11.58
CA SER A 7 -18.58 -4.23 -11.61
C SER A 7 -18.21 -5.04 -12.87
N ARG A 8 -19.19 -5.62 -13.56
CA ARG A 8 -18.99 -6.52 -14.71
C ARG A 8 -19.31 -5.89 -16.05
N MET A 9 -20.37 -5.08 -16.15
CA MET A 9 -20.89 -4.59 -17.43
C MET A 9 -19.83 -3.94 -18.33
N LEU A 10 -18.96 -3.08 -17.78
CA LEU A 10 -17.89 -2.45 -18.55
C LEU A 10 -16.76 -3.44 -18.89
N LYS A 11 -16.47 -4.41 -18.04
CA LYS A 11 -15.46 -5.44 -18.32
C LYS A 11 -15.89 -6.35 -19.46
N GLU A 12 -17.18 -6.62 -19.57
CA GLU A 12 -17.78 -7.43 -20.65
C GLU A 12 -17.87 -6.63 -21.95
N ALA A 13 -18.39 -5.40 -21.90
CA ALA A 13 -18.67 -4.60 -23.08
C ALA A 13 -17.43 -3.94 -23.72
N THR A 14 -16.50 -3.42 -22.92
CA THR A 14 -15.37 -2.62 -23.45
C THR A 14 -14.48 -3.38 -24.45
N PRO A 15 -14.10 -4.66 -24.25
CA PRO A 15 -13.30 -5.38 -25.23
C PRO A 15 -14.01 -5.58 -26.57
N LEU A 16 -15.31 -5.84 -26.54
CA LEU A 16 -16.12 -6.10 -27.74
C LEU A 16 -16.41 -4.79 -28.50
N ALA A 17 -16.73 -3.70 -27.79
CA ALA A 17 -16.86 -2.39 -28.38
C ALA A 17 -15.56 -1.89 -29.02
N LYS A 18 -14.42 -2.07 -28.36
CA LYS A 18 -13.11 -1.79 -28.95
C LYS A 18 -12.87 -2.57 -30.25
N LYS A 19 -13.22 -3.86 -30.27
CA LYS A 19 -13.07 -4.70 -31.45
C LYS A 19 -13.94 -4.20 -32.61
N LYS A 20 -15.18 -3.79 -32.33
CA LYS A 20 -16.11 -3.22 -33.33
C LYS A 20 -15.51 -1.97 -33.98
N HIS A 21 -14.89 -1.10 -33.18
CA HIS A 21 -14.28 0.16 -33.67
C HIS A 21 -12.83 0.01 -34.14
N GLY A 22 -12.29 -1.20 -34.21
CA GLY A 22 -10.90 -1.43 -34.60
C GLY A 22 -9.86 -0.84 -33.64
N ILE A 23 -10.25 -0.52 -32.40
CA ILE A 23 -9.39 0.10 -31.38
C ILE A 23 -8.57 -1.00 -30.72
N LYS A 24 -7.32 -1.16 -31.13
CA LYS A 24 -6.42 -2.18 -30.58
C LYS A 24 -5.83 -1.79 -29.21
N THR A 25 -5.68 -0.50 -28.93
CA THR A 25 -4.99 0.01 -27.74
C THR A 25 -5.62 1.30 -27.22
N GLY A 26 -5.33 1.67 -25.96
CA GLY A 26 -5.85 2.89 -25.33
C GLY A 26 -7.13 2.70 -24.52
N VAL A 27 -7.51 3.74 -23.79
CA VAL A 27 -8.76 3.75 -23.00
C VAL A 27 -9.93 4.04 -23.94
N TYR A 28 -10.96 3.23 -23.88
CA TYR A 28 -12.22 3.43 -24.58
C TYR A 28 -13.37 3.33 -23.57
N ALA A 29 -14.23 4.32 -23.60
CA ALA A 29 -15.46 4.34 -22.82
C ALA A 29 -16.62 4.00 -23.78
N PRO A 30 -17.20 2.78 -23.69
CA PRO A 30 -18.33 2.41 -24.53
C PRO A 30 -19.54 3.28 -24.23
N THR A 31 -20.40 3.51 -25.23
CA THR A 31 -21.69 4.16 -25.02
C THR A 31 -22.65 3.24 -24.25
N PHE A 32 -23.75 3.78 -23.74
CA PHE A 32 -24.72 2.94 -23.04
C PHE A 32 -25.32 1.87 -23.95
N GLU A 33 -25.57 2.21 -25.21
CA GLU A 33 -26.06 1.27 -26.24
C GLU A 33 -25.07 0.12 -26.46
N GLU A 34 -23.79 0.41 -26.53
CA GLU A 34 -22.74 -0.61 -26.65
C GLU A 34 -22.65 -1.48 -25.39
N VAL A 35 -22.84 -0.88 -24.21
CA VAL A 35 -22.89 -1.68 -22.98
C VAL A 35 -24.11 -2.57 -22.96
N MET A 36 -25.24 -2.11 -23.44
CA MET A 36 -26.44 -2.94 -23.62
C MET A 36 -26.23 -4.04 -24.68
N GLU A 37 -25.57 -3.73 -25.78
CA GLU A 37 -25.29 -4.71 -26.85
C GLU A 37 -24.38 -5.84 -26.36
N TYR A 38 -23.34 -5.53 -25.57
CA TYR A 38 -22.27 -6.47 -25.27
C TYR A 38 -22.20 -7.00 -23.83
N SER A 39 -22.98 -6.45 -22.89
CA SER A 39 -22.95 -6.92 -21.51
C SER A 39 -24.07 -7.91 -21.20
N GLU A 40 -23.69 -9.17 -21.07
CA GLU A 40 -24.61 -10.22 -20.67
C GLU A 40 -25.17 -10.00 -19.25
N SER A 41 -24.33 -9.52 -18.32
CA SER A 41 -24.75 -9.26 -16.94
C SER A 41 -25.76 -8.12 -16.84
N LEU A 42 -25.59 -7.06 -17.65
CA LEU A 42 -26.57 -5.96 -17.72
C LEU A 42 -27.89 -6.43 -18.35
N ASN A 43 -27.81 -7.16 -19.46
CA ASN A 43 -29.01 -7.69 -20.14
C ASN A 43 -29.84 -8.62 -19.24
N LYS A 44 -29.19 -9.52 -18.50
CA LYS A 44 -29.87 -10.37 -17.51
C LYS A 44 -30.54 -9.54 -16.41
N PHE A 45 -29.92 -8.47 -15.98
CA PHE A 45 -30.47 -7.57 -14.98
C PHE A 45 -31.69 -6.78 -15.52
N LEU A 46 -31.57 -6.23 -16.72
CA LEU A 46 -32.67 -5.46 -17.37
C LEU A 46 -33.85 -6.35 -17.74
N ASN A 47 -33.65 -7.59 -18.14
CA ASN A 47 -34.71 -8.55 -18.34
C ASN A 47 -35.51 -8.81 -17.06
N LYS A 48 -34.87 -8.75 -15.91
CA LYS A 48 -35.54 -8.89 -14.60
C LYS A 48 -36.20 -7.58 -14.11
N TYR A 49 -35.61 -6.44 -14.46
CA TYR A 49 -36.04 -5.12 -14.02
C TYR A 49 -36.11 -4.13 -15.20
N PRO A 50 -37.02 -4.36 -16.19
CA PRO A 50 -37.03 -3.57 -17.42
C PRO A 50 -37.30 -2.06 -17.18
N HIS A 51 -38.06 -1.75 -16.12
CA HIS A 51 -38.43 -0.38 -15.76
C HIS A 51 -37.26 0.51 -15.33
N VAL A 52 -36.06 -0.05 -15.07
CA VAL A 52 -34.90 0.75 -14.67
C VAL A 52 -33.98 1.10 -15.84
N ALA A 53 -34.24 0.62 -17.06
CA ALA A 53 -33.37 0.83 -18.22
C ALA A 53 -33.20 2.33 -18.54
N ASP A 54 -34.30 3.08 -18.59
CA ASP A 54 -34.27 4.52 -18.87
C ASP A 54 -33.53 5.30 -17.79
N HIS A 55 -33.70 4.91 -16.52
CA HIS A 55 -33.02 5.54 -15.42
C HIS A 55 -31.50 5.29 -15.48
N ILE A 56 -31.08 4.07 -15.82
CA ILE A 56 -29.68 3.74 -16.00
C ILE A 56 -29.10 4.54 -17.16
N ASN A 57 -29.78 4.64 -18.28
CA ASN A 57 -29.37 5.42 -19.44
C ASN A 57 -29.11 6.90 -19.09
N VAL A 58 -30.06 7.53 -18.36
CA VAL A 58 -29.92 8.92 -17.92
C VAL A 58 -28.72 9.10 -16.95
N LEU A 59 -28.49 8.12 -16.08
CA LEU A 59 -27.40 8.18 -15.10
C LEU A 59 -26.05 7.76 -15.66
N TYR A 60 -26.02 7.04 -16.78
CA TYR A 60 -24.79 6.53 -17.37
C TYR A 60 -23.91 7.70 -17.85
N GLY A 61 -22.65 7.70 -17.44
CA GLY A 61 -21.70 8.76 -17.77
C GLY A 61 -21.88 10.06 -16.98
N GLN A 62 -22.87 10.15 -16.09
CA GLN A 62 -23.05 11.33 -15.24
C GLN A 62 -21.99 11.41 -14.14
N MET A 63 -21.68 12.62 -13.69
CA MET A 63 -20.77 12.88 -12.57
C MET A 63 -21.35 12.32 -11.27
N ARG A 64 -20.70 11.33 -10.70
CA ARG A 64 -21.14 10.66 -9.49
C ARG A 64 -20.80 11.42 -8.21
N SER A 65 -19.59 11.94 -8.13
CA SER A 65 -19.06 12.59 -6.93
C SER A 65 -17.90 13.51 -7.28
N VAL A 66 -17.68 14.48 -6.42
CA VAL A 66 -16.49 15.33 -6.45
C VAL A 66 -15.45 14.73 -5.51
N SER A 67 -14.22 14.61 -5.98
CA SER A 67 -13.07 14.22 -5.16
C SER A 67 -12.02 15.32 -5.16
N ARG A 68 -11.37 15.52 -4.03
CA ARG A 68 -10.29 16.48 -3.91
C ARG A 68 -9.02 15.94 -4.55
N HIS A 69 -8.33 16.77 -5.35
CA HIS A 69 -6.98 16.46 -5.81
C HIS A 69 -6.02 16.43 -4.62
N ALA A 70 -5.09 15.47 -4.62
CA ALA A 70 -4.21 15.23 -3.47
C ALA A 70 -3.25 16.39 -3.15
N GLY A 71 -2.83 17.15 -4.17
CA GLY A 71 -1.85 18.23 -4.01
C GLY A 71 -2.05 19.44 -4.92
N GLY A 72 -3.15 19.49 -5.70
CA GLY A 72 -3.41 20.60 -6.60
C GLY A 72 -3.97 21.81 -5.86
N VAL A 73 -3.31 22.95 -5.95
CA VAL A 73 -3.70 24.21 -5.31
C VAL A 73 -3.79 25.31 -6.35
N VAL A 74 -4.85 26.11 -6.32
CA VAL A 74 -4.98 27.35 -7.09
C VAL A 74 -4.80 28.52 -6.13
N ILE A 75 -3.95 29.47 -6.48
CA ILE A 75 -3.63 30.65 -5.67
C ILE A 75 -4.08 31.88 -6.45
N GLY A 76 -4.82 32.76 -5.81
CA GLY A 76 -5.28 34.04 -6.37
C GLY A 76 -6.08 34.85 -5.37
N GLU A 77 -6.23 36.14 -5.67
CA GLU A 77 -7.10 37.04 -4.90
C GLU A 77 -8.54 36.90 -5.39
N ASP A 78 -9.51 36.99 -4.47
CA ASP A 78 -10.95 37.03 -4.77
C ASP A 78 -11.41 35.89 -5.72
N LEU A 79 -10.91 34.66 -5.52
CA LEU A 79 -11.18 33.54 -6.42
C LEU A 79 -12.68 33.24 -6.61
N ASP A 80 -13.49 33.56 -5.62
CA ASP A 80 -14.96 33.43 -5.65
C ASP A 80 -15.64 34.33 -6.67
N LYS A 81 -14.97 35.41 -7.11
CA LYS A 81 -15.46 36.28 -8.18
C LYS A 81 -15.22 35.70 -9.58
N TYR A 82 -14.29 34.76 -9.73
CA TYR A 82 -13.81 34.26 -11.02
C TYR A 82 -14.10 32.79 -11.26
N MET A 83 -14.30 32.00 -10.20
CA MET A 83 -14.60 30.59 -10.34
C MET A 83 -15.61 30.11 -9.28
N PRO A 84 -16.38 29.06 -9.56
CA PRO A 84 -17.26 28.46 -8.57
C PRO A 84 -16.44 27.85 -7.43
N LEU A 85 -16.81 28.16 -6.19
CA LEU A 85 -16.23 27.56 -4.99
C LEU A 85 -17.26 26.72 -4.24
N ILE A 86 -16.83 25.59 -3.74
CA ILE A 86 -17.62 24.69 -2.89
C ILE A 86 -16.85 24.38 -1.60
N ASN A 87 -17.57 24.20 -0.51
CA ASN A 87 -16.98 23.72 0.72
C ASN A 87 -17.27 22.21 0.85
N SER A 88 -16.23 21.38 0.89
CA SER A 88 -16.34 19.96 1.07
C SER A 88 -15.31 19.46 2.08
N GLY A 89 -15.79 18.81 3.14
CA GLY A 89 -14.92 18.34 4.22
C GLY A 89 -14.19 19.46 4.98
N GLY A 90 -14.84 20.65 5.12
CA GLY A 90 -14.26 21.81 5.81
C GLY A 90 -13.19 22.57 5.01
N ILE A 91 -13.00 22.25 3.74
CA ILE A 91 -12.01 22.88 2.87
C ILE A 91 -12.69 23.49 1.66
N THR A 92 -12.35 24.75 1.35
CA THR A 92 -12.81 25.45 0.13
C THR A 92 -12.10 24.87 -1.09
N GLN A 93 -12.87 24.50 -2.11
CA GLN A 93 -12.41 23.86 -3.33
C GLN A 93 -13.13 24.45 -4.53
N THR A 94 -12.53 24.35 -5.71
CA THR A 94 -13.24 24.57 -6.97
C THR A 94 -13.64 23.22 -7.59
N PRO A 95 -14.87 23.08 -8.15
CA PRO A 95 -15.23 21.91 -8.96
C PRO A 95 -14.54 21.89 -10.33
N TRP A 96 -13.88 22.97 -10.71
CA TRP A 96 -13.11 23.03 -11.95
C TRP A 96 -11.90 22.11 -11.89
N SER A 97 -11.70 21.33 -12.95
CA SER A 97 -10.60 20.37 -13.07
C SER A 97 -9.52 20.88 -14.02
N GLU A 98 -8.30 20.42 -13.77
CA GLU A 98 -7.18 20.56 -14.71
C GLU A 98 -6.52 19.19 -14.86
N GLY A 99 -6.88 18.48 -15.92
CA GLY A 99 -6.42 17.11 -16.20
C GLY A 99 -6.17 16.90 -17.70
N GLN A 100 -5.86 15.69 -18.08
CA GLN A 100 -5.55 15.36 -19.47
C GLN A 100 -6.74 15.53 -20.42
N ASN A 101 -7.95 15.21 -19.95
CA ASN A 101 -9.15 15.18 -20.79
C ASN A 101 -10.08 16.38 -20.57
N VAL A 102 -9.98 17.02 -19.42
CA VAL A 102 -10.84 18.15 -19.03
C VAL A 102 -9.97 19.24 -18.42
N ARG A 103 -9.94 20.39 -19.06
CA ARG A 103 -9.18 21.56 -18.62
C ARG A 103 -10.12 22.76 -18.48
N HIS A 104 -10.28 23.22 -17.26
CA HIS A 104 -11.10 24.41 -16.95
C HIS A 104 -10.23 25.60 -16.51
N LEU A 105 -9.14 25.33 -15.78
CA LEU A 105 -8.34 26.38 -15.13
C LEU A 105 -7.41 27.09 -16.11
N GLU A 106 -6.61 26.35 -16.87
CA GLU A 106 -5.64 26.93 -17.83
C GLU A 106 -6.30 27.83 -18.87
N PRO A 107 -7.45 27.47 -19.51
CA PRO A 107 -8.13 28.33 -20.46
C PRO A 107 -8.67 29.63 -19.87
N MET A 108 -8.92 29.66 -18.56
CA MET A 108 -9.37 30.84 -17.83
C MET A 108 -8.21 31.65 -17.22
N GLY A 109 -6.97 31.29 -17.51
CA GLY A 109 -5.78 31.97 -17.05
C GLY A 109 -5.30 31.61 -15.65
N PHE A 110 -5.86 30.57 -15.03
CA PHE A 110 -5.42 30.11 -13.73
C PHE A 110 -4.31 29.07 -13.82
N ILE A 111 -3.40 29.11 -12.87
CA ILE A 111 -2.32 28.12 -12.72
C ILE A 111 -2.63 27.21 -11.54
N LYS A 112 -2.61 25.90 -11.79
CA LYS A 112 -2.66 24.88 -10.74
C LYS A 112 -1.25 24.55 -10.30
N PHE A 113 -0.94 24.79 -9.04
CA PHE A 113 0.30 24.36 -8.43
C PHE A 113 0.11 22.95 -7.85
N ASP A 114 0.95 22.01 -8.25
CA ASP A 114 0.93 20.66 -7.71
C ASP A 114 1.99 20.53 -6.60
N ILE A 115 1.52 20.55 -5.34
CA ILE A 115 2.35 20.42 -4.15
C ILE A 115 2.09 19.03 -3.56
N LEU A 116 2.90 18.05 -3.98
CA LEU A 116 2.78 16.66 -3.57
C LEU A 116 3.95 16.28 -2.65
N GLY A 117 3.61 15.94 -1.40
CA GLY A 117 4.56 15.36 -0.47
C GLY A 117 4.65 13.83 -0.61
N LEU A 118 5.84 13.27 -0.48
CA LEU A 118 6.06 11.84 -0.42
C LEU A 118 6.28 11.40 1.02
N SER A 119 5.37 10.58 1.55
CA SER A 119 5.53 10.00 2.90
C SER A 119 6.80 9.15 3.03
N THR A 120 7.29 8.59 1.93
CA THR A 120 8.55 7.84 1.87
C THR A 120 9.75 8.69 2.30
N LEU A 121 9.79 9.98 1.97
CA LEU A 121 10.87 10.86 2.43
C LEU A 121 10.89 11.02 3.95
N LYS A 122 9.73 10.96 4.59
CA LYS A 122 9.61 10.90 6.05
C LYS A 122 10.13 9.58 6.64
N MET A 123 10.03 8.48 5.90
CA MET A 123 10.65 7.21 6.32
C MET A 123 12.18 7.30 6.23
N ILE A 124 12.71 7.88 5.15
CA ILE A 124 14.15 8.11 4.98
C ILE A 124 14.67 9.03 6.10
N GLU A 125 13.99 10.14 6.36
CA GLU A 125 14.29 11.08 7.47
C GLU A 125 14.33 10.34 8.82
N GLY A 126 13.30 9.54 9.12
CA GLY A 126 13.23 8.75 10.36
C GLY A 126 14.35 7.71 10.48
N ALA A 127 14.66 7.00 9.39
CA ALA A 127 15.75 6.03 9.38
C ALA A 127 17.11 6.71 9.62
N ILE A 128 17.37 7.85 9.01
CA ILE A 128 18.60 8.64 9.26
C ILE A 128 18.63 9.11 10.71
N GLY A 129 17.51 9.56 11.27
CA GLY A 129 17.41 9.94 12.68
C GLY A 129 17.83 8.80 13.61
N HIS A 130 17.34 7.58 13.37
CA HIS A 130 17.77 6.40 14.13
C HIS A 130 19.25 6.07 13.91
N ILE A 131 19.78 6.22 12.69
CA ILE A 131 21.19 6.00 12.39
C ILE A 131 22.07 6.99 13.19
N LEU A 132 21.74 8.27 13.16
CA LEU A 132 22.47 9.31 13.89
C LEU A 132 22.43 9.06 15.41
N LYS A 133 21.28 8.70 15.94
CA LYS A 133 21.13 8.38 17.37
C LYS A 133 21.99 7.18 17.77
N ARG A 134 21.96 6.11 17.00
CA ARG A 134 22.54 4.81 17.39
C ARG A 134 24.02 4.66 17.05
N HIS A 135 24.43 5.19 15.91
CA HIS A 135 25.79 4.98 15.38
C HIS A 135 26.68 6.22 15.49
N HIS A 136 26.07 7.40 15.67
CA HIS A 136 26.82 8.66 15.78
C HIS A 136 26.66 9.35 17.15
N GLY A 137 25.83 8.81 18.07
CA GLY A 137 25.66 9.34 19.43
C GLY A 137 24.88 10.66 19.52
N VAL A 138 24.10 11.00 18.48
CA VAL A 138 23.27 12.22 18.45
C VAL A 138 21.90 11.89 19.01
N GLU A 139 21.65 12.18 20.28
CA GLU A 139 20.41 11.80 20.99
C GLU A 139 19.13 12.35 20.32
N ASN A 140 19.15 13.62 19.90
CA ASN A 140 18.02 14.30 19.26
C ASN A 140 18.47 14.96 17.96
N PRO A 141 18.58 14.19 16.84
CA PRO A 141 19.06 14.73 15.59
C PRO A 141 18.18 15.88 15.08
N SER A 142 18.80 17.01 14.79
CA SER A 142 18.14 18.14 14.13
C SER A 142 17.92 17.84 12.64
N PHE A 143 17.02 18.59 12.01
CA PHE A 143 16.80 18.47 10.57
C PHE A 143 18.07 18.74 9.75
N ASP A 144 18.92 19.68 10.18
CA ASP A 144 20.16 20.01 9.48
C ASP A 144 21.17 18.86 9.55
N GLU A 145 21.32 18.18 10.69
CA GLU A 145 22.16 16.99 10.84
C GLU A 145 21.65 15.83 9.98
N ILE A 146 20.33 15.62 9.96
CA ILE A 146 19.70 14.60 9.07
C ILE A 146 19.98 14.92 7.61
N LYS A 147 19.84 16.19 7.21
CA LYS A 147 20.08 16.67 5.85
C LYS A 147 21.56 16.54 5.48
N GLU A 148 22.47 16.83 6.39
CA GLU A 148 23.92 16.64 6.18
C GLU A 148 24.25 15.16 5.94
N TYR A 149 23.73 14.26 6.79
CA TYR A 149 23.90 12.82 6.59
C TYR A 149 23.36 12.37 5.21
N TYR A 150 22.16 12.83 4.84
CA TYR A 150 21.59 12.54 3.54
C TYR A 150 22.48 13.02 2.39
N ASN A 151 23.00 14.24 2.47
CA ASN A 151 23.84 14.83 1.43
C ASN A 151 25.19 14.09 1.27
N VAL A 152 25.71 13.50 2.34
CA VAL A 152 26.97 12.75 2.30
C VAL A 152 26.78 11.32 1.79
N HIS A 153 25.70 10.63 2.22
CA HIS A 153 25.56 9.19 2.02
C HIS A 153 24.47 8.79 1.01
N LEU A 154 23.40 9.57 0.89
CA LEU A 154 22.21 9.21 0.11
C LEU A 154 21.95 10.12 -1.08
N HIS A 155 22.64 11.27 -1.19
CA HIS A 155 22.46 12.15 -2.34
C HIS A 155 22.70 11.40 -3.65
N PRO A 156 21.87 11.60 -4.70
CA PRO A 156 21.97 10.86 -5.96
C PRO A 156 23.35 10.87 -6.63
N GLU A 157 24.16 11.93 -6.40
CA GLU A 157 25.52 12.05 -6.90
C GLU A 157 26.59 11.41 -6.02
N LYS A 158 26.21 10.89 -4.85
CA LYS A 158 27.13 10.31 -3.85
C LYS A 158 26.88 8.83 -3.61
N ILE A 159 25.62 8.42 -3.59
CA ILE A 159 25.24 7.03 -3.39
C ILE A 159 25.70 6.17 -4.59
N ASP A 160 26.30 5.03 -4.31
CA ASP A 160 26.61 4.06 -5.36
C ASP A 160 25.33 3.38 -5.86
N LEU A 161 24.87 3.78 -7.05
CA LEU A 161 23.67 3.23 -7.69
C LEU A 161 23.91 1.87 -8.36
N ASP A 162 25.14 1.37 -8.41
CA ASP A 162 25.53 0.10 -9.02
C ASP A 162 25.87 -0.99 -7.99
N ASP A 163 25.69 -0.72 -6.69
CA ASP A 163 25.93 -1.69 -5.62
C ASP A 163 25.00 -2.90 -5.75
N GLN A 164 25.55 -4.03 -6.22
CA GLN A 164 24.80 -5.26 -6.47
C GLN A 164 24.24 -5.89 -5.20
N ASN A 165 24.83 -5.63 -4.02
CA ASN A 165 24.29 -6.15 -2.75
C ASN A 165 22.88 -5.62 -2.48
N VAL A 166 22.61 -4.34 -2.84
CA VAL A 166 21.29 -3.74 -2.69
C VAL A 166 20.27 -4.42 -3.61
N TYR A 167 20.64 -4.64 -4.89
CA TYR A 167 19.76 -5.32 -5.84
C TYR A 167 19.47 -6.75 -5.42
N GLU A 168 20.48 -7.53 -5.08
CA GLU A 168 20.35 -8.94 -4.72
C GLU A 168 19.62 -9.16 -3.40
N ASN A 169 20.00 -8.40 -2.36
CA ASN A 169 19.45 -8.60 -1.03
C ASN A 169 18.03 -8.05 -0.86
N ILE A 170 17.68 -6.98 -1.56
CA ILE A 170 16.39 -6.32 -1.42
C ILE A 170 15.46 -6.64 -2.60
N PHE A 171 15.82 -6.22 -3.82
CA PHE A 171 14.95 -6.37 -4.99
C PHE A 171 14.78 -7.83 -5.43
N HIS A 172 15.85 -8.63 -5.48
CA HIS A 172 15.76 -10.03 -5.92
C HIS A 172 15.14 -10.93 -4.84
N LYS A 173 15.51 -10.73 -3.56
CA LYS A 173 14.98 -11.52 -2.43
C LYS A 173 13.59 -11.09 -1.98
N GLY A 174 13.08 -9.98 -2.49
CA GLY A 174 11.72 -9.55 -2.20
C GLY A 174 11.54 -8.90 -0.83
N LYS A 175 12.55 -8.18 -0.35
CA LYS A 175 12.47 -7.42 0.89
C LYS A 175 11.98 -6.00 0.61
N TRP A 176 10.67 -5.83 0.42
CA TRP A 176 10.10 -4.55 -0.01
C TRP A 176 9.35 -3.76 1.07
N ALA A 177 9.56 -4.05 2.36
CA ALA A 177 8.93 -3.28 3.43
C ALA A 177 9.30 -1.79 3.31
N GLY A 178 8.31 -0.95 3.06
CA GLY A 178 8.49 0.50 2.88
C GLY A 178 9.22 0.93 1.62
N VAL A 179 9.69 0.01 0.75
CA VAL A 179 10.39 0.38 -0.48
C VAL A 179 9.42 1.03 -1.45
N PHE A 180 9.71 2.28 -1.80
CA PHE A 180 8.84 3.10 -2.63
C PHE A 180 8.51 2.43 -3.97
N GLN A 181 7.24 2.51 -4.39
CA GLN A 181 6.64 1.90 -5.59
C GLN A 181 6.61 0.35 -5.63
N PHE A 182 7.13 -0.34 -4.62
CA PHE A 182 7.10 -1.81 -4.54
C PHE A 182 6.16 -2.34 -3.45
N THR A 183 5.06 -1.63 -3.17
CA THR A 183 4.05 -2.03 -2.17
C THR A 183 3.00 -2.99 -2.72
N GLU A 184 2.77 -2.97 -4.05
CA GLU A 184 1.77 -3.80 -4.73
C GLU A 184 2.33 -5.17 -5.12
N ALA A 185 1.57 -6.25 -4.83
CA ALA A 185 2.01 -7.63 -5.09
C ALA A 185 2.36 -7.90 -6.57
N GLY A 186 1.65 -7.28 -7.50
CA GLY A 186 1.94 -7.41 -8.93
C GLY A 186 3.27 -6.77 -9.33
N ALA A 187 3.59 -5.56 -8.82
CA ALA A 187 4.88 -4.92 -9.03
C ALA A 187 6.02 -5.75 -8.43
N GLN A 188 5.80 -6.32 -7.24
CA GLN A 188 6.74 -7.22 -6.57
C GLN A 188 7.01 -8.47 -7.39
N ASN A 189 5.96 -9.13 -7.91
CA ASN A 189 6.10 -10.32 -8.75
C ASN A 189 6.82 -10.02 -10.06
N PHE A 190 6.56 -8.87 -10.66
CA PHE A 190 7.26 -8.44 -11.86
C PHE A 190 8.74 -8.16 -11.56
N CYS A 191 9.05 -7.47 -10.48
CA CYS A 191 10.42 -7.21 -10.04
C CYS A 191 11.22 -8.51 -9.81
N ARG A 192 10.62 -9.52 -9.15
CA ARG A 192 11.28 -10.84 -8.97
C ARG A 192 11.62 -11.54 -10.29
N LYS A 193 10.79 -11.37 -11.32
CA LYS A 193 11.03 -11.95 -12.65
C LYS A 193 12.10 -11.19 -13.41
N VAL A 194 12.10 -9.86 -13.33
CA VAL A 194 13.05 -8.98 -14.01
C VAL A 194 14.44 -9.06 -13.40
N LYS A 195 14.54 -9.15 -12.06
CA LYS A 195 15.80 -9.12 -11.29
C LYS A 195 16.67 -7.92 -11.70
N PRO A 196 16.29 -6.68 -11.28
CA PRO A 196 17.00 -5.47 -11.67
C PRO A 196 18.47 -5.51 -11.20
N ARG A 197 19.38 -4.93 -12.00
CA ARG A 197 20.81 -4.85 -11.71
C ARG A 197 21.36 -3.42 -11.74
N ASN A 198 20.53 -2.47 -12.13
CA ASN A 198 20.87 -1.05 -12.20
C ASN A 198 19.59 -0.21 -12.08
N ILE A 199 19.76 1.10 -11.97
CA ILE A 199 18.66 2.03 -11.76
C ILE A 199 17.70 2.10 -12.96
N ILE A 200 18.20 1.88 -14.18
CA ILE A 200 17.36 1.89 -15.38
C ILE A 200 16.40 0.69 -15.39
N ASP A 201 16.86 -0.47 -14.93
CA ASP A 201 15.98 -1.63 -14.75
C ASP A 201 14.84 -1.34 -13.76
N VAL A 202 15.14 -0.65 -12.64
CA VAL A 202 14.12 -0.24 -11.67
C VAL A 202 13.14 0.74 -12.31
N ALA A 203 13.64 1.71 -13.06
CA ALA A 203 12.82 2.69 -13.79
C ALA A 203 11.96 2.02 -14.87
N ALA A 204 12.48 1.01 -15.56
CA ALA A 204 11.73 0.22 -16.53
C ALA A 204 10.60 -0.58 -15.85
N ILE A 205 10.88 -1.24 -14.71
CA ILE A 205 9.87 -1.98 -13.94
C ILE A 205 8.70 -1.07 -13.57
N THR A 206 8.97 0.09 -12.98
CA THR A 206 7.93 1.03 -12.55
C THR A 206 7.18 1.67 -13.72
N SER A 207 7.83 1.81 -14.87
CA SER A 207 7.23 2.35 -16.10
C SER A 207 6.36 1.33 -16.83
N ILE A 208 6.73 0.04 -16.82
CA ILE A 208 5.99 -1.04 -17.47
C ILE A 208 4.82 -1.50 -16.60
N TYR A 209 4.97 -1.53 -15.27
CA TYR A 209 3.92 -1.98 -14.36
C TYR A 209 2.79 -0.94 -14.23
N ARG A 210 2.03 -0.80 -15.32
CA ARG A 210 0.85 0.09 -15.43
C ARG A 210 -0.17 -0.54 -16.38
N PRO A 211 -1.48 -0.21 -16.26
CA PRO A 211 -2.55 -0.87 -17.02
C PRO A 211 -2.32 -0.92 -18.53
N GLY A 212 -1.74 0.14 -19.11
CA GLY A 212 -1.48 0.19 -20.55
C GLY A 212 -0.46 -0.84 -21.04
N PRO A 213 0.81 -0.77 -20.61
CA PRO A 213 1.84 -1.72 -21.00
C PRO A 213 1.53 -3.16 -20.61
N LEU A 214 0.93 -3.39 -19.42
CA LEU A 214 0.50 -4.74 -18.99
C LEU A 214 -0.56 -5.33 -19.92
N GLY A 215 -1.51 -4.52 -20.40
CA GLY A 215 -2.52 -4.95 -21.36
C GLY A 215 -1.95 -5.34 -22.73
N ALA A 216 -0.68 -5.03 -23.00
CA ALA A 216 0.04 -5.36 -24.24
C ALA A 216 1.14 -6.43 -24.02
N ASP A 217 1.14 -7.13 -22.88
CA ASP A 217 2.12 -8.17 -22.49
C ASP A 217 3.60 -7.69 -22.53
N VAL A 218 3.84 -6.37 -22.43
CA VAL A 218 5.20 -5.79 -22.47
C VAL A 218 6.05 -6.32 -21.32
N ASP A 219 5.45 -6.56 -20.17
CA ASP A 219 6.11 -7.15 -18.99
C ASP A 219 6.71 -8.52 -19.28
N LYS A 220 5.97 -9.41 -19.93
CA LYS A 220 6.44 -10.76 -20.28
C LYS A 220 7.55 -10.72 -21.33
N LEU A 221 7.36 -9.88 -22.34
CA LEU A 221 8.35 -9.71 -23.41
C LEU A 221 9.65 -9.10 -22.91
N TYR A 222 9.56 -8.10 -22.01
CA TYR A 222 10.73 -7.48 -21.38
C TYR A 222 11.54 -8.46 -20.55
N VAL A 223 10.87 -9.29 -19.71
CA VAL A 223 11.53 -10.35 -18.94
C VAL A 223 12.26 -11.33 -19.86
N LYS A 224 11.64 -11.73 -20.99
CA LYS A 224 12.26 -12.63 -21.95
C LYS A 224 13.52 -12.01 -22.58
N ALA A 225 13.42 -10.78 -23.07
CA ALA A 225 14.54 -10.08 -23.69
C ALA A 225 15.71 -9.84 -22.72
N LYS A 226 15.40 -9.49 -21.47
CA LYS A 226 16.43 -9.31 -20.44
C LYS A 226 17.16 -10.61 -20.07
N LYS A 227 16.50 -11.77 -20.16
CA LYS A 227 17.13 -13.07 -19.87
C LYS A 227 18.09 -13.52 -20.96
N SER A 228 17.85 -13.12 -22.21
CA SER A 228 18.65 -13.48 -23.38
C SER A 228 18.95 -12.22 -24.21
N PRO A 229 19.74 -11.28 -23.68
CA PRO A 229 20.03 -10.02 -24.37
C PRO A 229 20.84 -10.24 -25.67
N GLU A 230 21.56 -11.35 -25.78
CA GLU A 230 22.27 -11.79 -26.97
C GLU A 230 21.36 -12.16 -28.15
N ASP A 231 20.12 -12.56 -27.89
CA ASP A 231 19.14 -12.89 -28.91
C ASP A 231 18.45 -11.65 -29.52
N ILE A 232 18.75 -10.44 -29.01
CA ILE A 232 18.14 -9.20 -29.47
C ILE A 232 18.80 -8.75 -30.77
N ILE A 233 18.04 -8.75 -31.85
CA ILE A 233 18.50 -8.28 -33.15
C ILE A 233 18.17 -6.76 -33.26
N TYR A 234 19.21 -5.96 -33.45
CA TYR A 234 19.09 -4.54 -33.73
C TYR A 234 19.38 -4.30 -35.21
N GLU A 235 18.40 -3.77 -35.92
CA GLU A 235 18.51 -3.54 -37.38
C GLU A 235 19.43 -2.38 -37.75
N HIS A 236 19.81 -1.54 -36.76
CA HIS A 236 20.72 -0.42 -36.97
C HIS A 236 21.42 -0.03 -35.65
N ASP A 237 22.69 0.40 -35.74
CA ASP A 237 23.50 0.76 -34.57
C ASP A 237 22.86 1.88 -33.72
N LEU A 238 22.28 2.92 -34.35
CA LEU A 238 21.57 3.97 -33.64
C LEU A 238 20.36 3.46 -32.84
N VAL A 239 19.66 2.44 -33.36
CA VAL A 239 18.55 1.80 -32.64
C VAL A 239 19.08 1.07 -31.41
N ARG A 240 20.17 0.30 -31.59
CA ARG A 240 20.86 -0.39 -30.50
C ARG A 240 21.28 0.62 -29.42
N ASP A 241 21.99 1.67 -29.78
CA ASP A 241 22.54 2.61 -28.81
C ASP A 241 21.49 3.37 -28.00
N LEU A 242 20.31 3.59 -28.57
CA LEU A 242 19.19 4.28 -27.91
C LEU A 242 18.24 3.33 -27.16
N THR A 243 18.31 2.02 -27.40
CA THR A 243 17.36 1.07 -26.80
C THR A 243 18.02 -0.10 -26.06
N LYS A 244 19.36 -0.25 -26.13
CA LYS A 244 20.08 -1.34 -25.45
C LYS A 244 19.86 -1.34 -23.92
N GLU A 245 19.75 -0.17 -23.31
CA GLU A 245 19.48 -0.03 -21.86
C GLU A 245 18.10 -0.56 -21.46
N THR A 246 17.18 -0.67 -22.41
CA THR A 246 15.83 -1.20 -22.25
C THR A 246 15.58 -2.47 -23.06
N TYR A 247 16.64 -3.18 -23.40
CA TYR A 247 16.60 -4.48 -24.13
C TYR A 247 15.79 -4.42 -25.44
N GLY A 248 15.95 -3.33 -26.21
CA GLY A 248 15.28 -3.10 -27.47
C GLY A 248 13.83 -2.59 -27.37
N PHE A 249 13.32 -2.37 -26.16
CA PHE A 249 11.96 -1.85 -25.96
C PHE A 249 11.94 -0.32 -25.91
N LEU A 250 10.89 0.26 -26.49
CA LEU A 250 10.54 1.64 -26.27
C LEU A 250 9.73 1.73 -24.96
N ILE A 251 10.32 2.24 -23.90
CA ILE A 251 9.70 2.41 -22.59
C ILE A 251 9.55 3.88 -22.26
N PHE A 252 10.59 4.65 -22.60
CA PHE A 252 10.67 6.06 -22.28
C PHE A 252 10.28 6.93 -23.47
N GLN A 253 9.54 7.99 -23.21
CA GLN A 253 9.11 8.96 -24.23
C GLN A 253 10.30 9.60 -24.95
N GLU A 254 11.40 9.81 -24.24
CA GLU A 254 12.65 10.37 -24.75
C GLU A 254 13.29 9.50 -25.83
N GLN A 255 13.11 8.17 -25.76
CA GLN A 255 13.61 7.25 -26.78
C GLN A 255 12.95 7.51 -28.15
N ILE A 256 11.64 7.82 -28.15
CA ILE A 256 10.93 8.18 -29.39
C ILE A 256 11.49 9.48 -29.97
N ALA A 257 11.66 10.50 -29.13
CA ALA A 257 12.18 11.80 -29.58
C ALA A 257 13.61 11.68 -30.15
N LEU A 258 14.46 10.91 -29.46
CA LEU A 258 15.86 10.70 -29.88
C LEU A 258 15.96 9.83 -31.14
N LEU A 259 15.17 8.78 -31.26
CA LEU A 259 15.14 7.95 -32.47
C LEU A 259 14.64 8.76 -33.68
N ALA A 260 13.59 9.55 -33.50
CA ALA A 260 13.09 10.42 -34.56
C ALA A 260 14.15 11.47 -34.99
N HIS A 261 14.82 12.09 -34.03
CA HIS A 261 15.90 13.03 -34.31
C HIS A 261 17.10 12.38 -35.02
N LYS A 262 17.56 11.22 -34.54
CA LYS A 262 18.78 10.57 -35.05
C LYS A 262 18.57 9.88 -36.41
N LEU A 263 17.38 9.33 -36.64
CA LEU A 263 17.08 8.58 -37.85
C LEU A 263 16.38 9.42 -38.92
N GLY A 264 15.60 10.42 -38.54
CA GLY A 264 14.88 11.27 -39.49
C GLY A 264 15.80 12.20 -40.27
N LYS A 265 15.32 12.65 -41.46
CA LYS A 265 15.97 13.65 -42.30
C LYS A 265 15.68 15.04 -41.76
N ASP A 266 16.73 15.80 -41.47
CA ASP A 266 16.62 17.17 -40.94
C ASP A 266 15.61 17.28 -39.77
N PHE A 267 15.60 16.26 -38.94
CA PHE A 267 14.67 16.13 -37.82
C PHE A 267 15.34 16.71 -36.57
N SER A 268 14.92 17.90 -36.16
CA SER A 268 15.48 18.52 -34.95
C SER A 268 15.02 17.82 -33.68
N LEU A 269 15.76 18.00 -32.59
CA LEU A 269 15.35 17.44 -31.27
C LEU A 269 14.02 18.05 -30.80
N ASP A 270 13.77 19.34 -31.12
CA ASP A 270 12.49 19.99 -30.82
C ASP A 270 11.32 19.38 -31.58
N GLU A 271 11.53 18.99 -32.86
CA GLU A 271 10.53 18.25 -33.63
C GLU A 271 10.29 16.88 -33.03
N GLY A 272 11.33 16.20 -32.53
CA GLY A 272 11.20 14.95 -31.76
C GLY A 272 10.34 15.10 -30.49
N ASN A 273 10.56 16.18 -29.75
CA ASN A 273 9.75 16.51 -28.57
C ASN A 273 8.31 16.91 -28.92
N LYS A 274 8.10 17.61 -30.06
CA LYS A 274 6.75 17.89 -30.57
C LYS A 274 6.04 16.61 -31.02
N LEU A 275 6.75 15.73 -31.73
CA LEU A 275 6.23 14.44 -32.17
C LEU A 275 5.67 13.65 -30.97
N ARG A 276 6.42 13.52 -29.90
CA ARG A 276 5.98 12.85 -28.66
C ARG A 276 4.63 13.37 -28.16
N LYS A 277 4.44 14.69 -28.16
CA LYS A 277 3.18 15.35 -27.75
C LYS A 277 2.06 15.17 -28.79
N LEU A 278 2.39 15.18 -30.07
CA LEU A 278 1.43 15.02 -31.17
C LEU A 278 0.89 13.59 -31.24
N LEU A 279 1.74 12.60 -31.01
CA LEU A 279 1.35 11.18 -31.05
C LEU A 279 0.28 10.83 -30.00
N THR A 280 0.24 11.52 -28.87
CA THR A 280 -0.77 11.32 -27.82
C THR A 280 -2.14 11.92 -28.15
N LYS A 281 -2.21 12.87 -29.11
CA LYS A 281 -3.46 13.54 -29.50
C LYS A 281 -4.19 12.74 -30.57
N LYS A 282 -5.53 12.66 -30.47
CA LYS A 282 -6.37 12.14 -31.57
C LYS A 282 -6.21 13.07 -32.77
N GLY A 283 -5.68 12.54 -33.87
CA GLY A 283 -5.33 13.34 -35.04
C GLY A 283 -6.57 13.70 -35.89
N THR A 284 -7.00 14.95 -35.84
CA THR A 284 -7.96 15.52 -36.80
C THR A 284 -7.40 16.86 -37.29
N GLY A 285 -7.65 17.21 -38.55
CA GLY A 285 -7.21 18.50 -39.14
C GLY A 285 -5.70 18.74 -39.09
N ALA A 286 -5.27 19.89 -38.63
CA ALA A 286 -3.86 20.32 -38.59
C ALA A 286 -2.93 19.36 -37.82
N VAL A 287 -3.43 18.62 -36.81
CA VAL A 287 -2.64 17.62 -36.08
C VAL A 287 -2.32 16.42 -36.97
N ALA A 288 -3.27 15.96 -37.79
CA ALA A 288 -3.06 14.85 -38.72
C ALA A 288 -2.03 15.24 -39.81
N GLU A 289 -2.10 16.45 -40.36
CA GLU A 289 -1.13 16.96 -41.33
C GLU A 289 0.28 17.02 -40.76
N GLN A 290 0.43 17.56 -39.53
CA GLN A 290 1.74 17.62 -38.86
C GLN A 290 2.31 16.21 -38.61
N LYS A 291 1.48 15.27 -38.20
CA LYS A 291 1.92 13.87 -38.03
C LYS A 291 2.42 13.27 -39.35
N THR A 292 1.70 13.53 -40.44
CA THR A 292 2.07 13.04 -41.77
C THR A 292 3.40 13.64 -42.25
N GLN A 293 3.59 14.95 -42.07
CA GLN A 293 4.84 15.61 -42.41
C GLN A 293 6.04 15.06 -41.63
N LEU A 294 5.88 14.86 -40.31
CA LEU A 294 6.93 14.28 -39.48
C LEU A 294 7.19 12.81 -39.83
N LYS A 295 6.16 12.06 -40.23
CA LYS A 295 6.31 10.69 -40.71
C LYS A 295 7.13 10.60 -41.96
N VAL A 296 6.88 11.46 -42.95
CA VAL A 296 7.65 11.52 -44.21
C VAL A 296 9.12 11.82 -43.89
N LYS A 297 9.40 12.88 -43.14
CA LYS A 297 10.77 13.20 -42.67
C LYS A 297 11.48 12.00 -42.00
N PHE A 298 10.75 11.25 -41.16
CA PHE A 298 11.31 10.11 -40.48
C PHE A 298 11.61 8.95 -41.42
N VAL A 299 10.68 8.63 -42.32
CA VAL A 299 10.85 7.53 -43.29
C VAL A 299 11.98 7.86 -44.29
N ASP A 300 11.99 9.07 -44.85
CA ASP A 300 13.04 9.50 -45.79
C ASP A 300 14.43 9.43 -45.14
N GLY A 301 14.57 9.93 -43.92
CA GLY A 301 15.84 9.87 -43.18
C GLY A 301 16.29 8.44 -42.85
N CYS A 302 15.37 7.56 -42.55
CA CYS A 302 15.68 6.14 -42.36
C CYS A 302 16.21 5.48 -43.64
N VAL A 303 15.57 5.76 -44.77
CA VAL A 303 16.00 5.24 -46.10
C VAL A 303 17.38 5.79 -46.48
N GLU A 304 17.64 7.08 -46.29
CA GLU A 304 18.95 7.69 -46.54
C GLU A 304 20.06 7.03 -45.67
N LYS A 305 19.72 6.50 -44.50
CA LYS A 305 20.63 5.79 -43.60
C LYS A 305 20.70 4.27 -43.83
N GLY A 306 20.14 3.78 -44.95
CA GLY A 306 20.23 2.39 -45.36
C GLY A 306 19.19 1.46 -44.71
N LEU A 307 18.20 1.99 -44.02
CA LEU A 307 17.07 1.21 -43.50
C LEU A 307 15.98 1.09 -44.56
N SER A 308 15.27 -0.07 -44.58
CA SER A 308 14.16 -0.22 -45.53
C SER A 308 12.96 0.65 -45.14
N GLU A 309 12.23 1.13 -46.16
CA GLU A 309 10.98 1.87 -45.94
C GLU A 309 9.97 1.07 -45.13
N SER A 310 9.90 -0.24 -45.37
CA SER A 310 9.05 -1.17 -44.59
C SER A 310 9.41 -1.14 -43.09
N TRP A 311 10.70 -1.14 -42.78
CA TRP A 311 11.16 -1.05 -41.40
C TRP A 311 10.81 0.32 -40.77
N ALA A 312 11.04 1.40 -41.49
CA ALA A 312 10.74 2.75 -41.02
C ALA A 312 9.24 2.92 -40.72
N ASN A 313 8.37 2.42 -41.57
CA ASN A 313 6.93 2.40 -41.35
C ASN A 313 6.51 1.55 -40.14
N LYS A 314 7.12 0.37 -39.93
CA LYS A 314 6.90 -0.43 -38.72
C LYS A 314 7.37 0.26 -37.45
N MET A 315 8.51 0.95 -37.50
CA MET A 315 9.02 1.71 -36.36
C MET A 315 8.09 2.90 -36.03
N TRP A 316 7.57 3.58 -37.05
CA TRP A 316 6.57 4.62 -36.86
C TRP A 316 5.30 4.09 -36.19
N GLN A 317 4.80 2.95 -36.59
CA GLN A 317 3.67 2.28 -35.94
C GLN A 317 3.99 1.93 -34.47
N LYS A 318 5.24 1.54 -34.17
CA LYS A 318 5.68 1.35 -32.77
C LYS A 318 5.65 2.69 -32.01
N PHE A 319 6.04 3.80 -32.61
CA PHE A 319 5.93 5.13 -31.97
C PHE A 319 4.47 5.48 -31.64
N GLU A 320 3.56 5.29 -32.58
CA GLU A 320 2.13 5.54 -32.38
C GLU A 320 1.55 4.65 -31.26
N PHE A 321 1.92 3.38 -31.25
CA PHE A 321 1.52 2.44 -30.20
C PHE A 321 2.07 2.86 -28.84
N PHE A 322 3.36 3.19 -28.77
CA PHE A 322 4.04 3.56 -27.53
C PHE A 322 3.70 4.94 -27.01
N SER A 323 3.26 5.84 -27.87
CA SER A 323 2.94 7.22 -27.45
C SER A 323 1.86 7.28 -26.37
N GLY A 324 0.94 6.30 -26.36
CA GLY A 324 -0.09 6.17 -25.31
C GLY A 324 0.44 5.61 -23.99
N TYR A 325 1.65 5.04 -23.97
CA TYR A 325 2.21 4.30 -22.82
C TYR A 325 3.58 4.78 -22.38
N GLY A 326 4.30 5.48 -23.25
CA GLY A 326 5.63 5.98 -22.96
C GLY A 326 5.67 6.82 -21.69
N PHE A 327 6.66 6.55 -20.84
CA PHE A 327 6.84 7.27 -19.58
C PHE A 327 8.01 8.24 -19.67
N ASN A 328 7.93 9.36 -18.95
CA ASN A 328 9.04 10.30 -18.88
C ASN A 328 10.22 9.65 -18.15
N LYS A 329 11.39 9.57 -18.82
CA LYS A 329 12.58 8.90 -18.29
C LYS A 329 13.12 9.60 -17.05
N SER A 330 13.20 10.93 -17.07
CA SER A 330 13.74 11.69 -15.93
C SER A 330 12.89 11.50 -14.69
N HIS A 331 11.56 11.51 -14.83
CA HIS A 331 10.65 11.21 -13.74
C HIS A 331 10.82 9.76 -13.24
N ALA A 332 10.85 8.77 -14.13
CA ALA A 332 11.02 7.37 -13.76
C ALA A 332 12.33 7.14 -13.00
N VAL A 333 13.43 7.70 -13.48
CA VAL A 333 14.74 7.56 -12.84
C VAL A 333 14.77 8.26 -11.48
N SER A 334 14.27 9.50 -11.38
CA SER A 334 14.24 10.23 -10.10
C SER A 334 13.48 9.46 -9.01
N TYR A 335 12.32 8.90 -9.35
CA TYR A 335 11.53 8.09 -8.43
C TYR A 335 12.19 6.74 -8.12
N SER A 336 12.89 6.17 -9.08
CA SER A 336 13.66 4.93 -8.86
C SER A 336 14.87 5.13 -7.96
N VAL A 337 15.48 6.31 -7.97
CA VAL A 337 16.52 6.67 -7.00
C VAL A 337 15.96 6.66 -5.57
N ILE A 338 14.76 7.20 -5.36
CA ILE A 338 14.10 7.11 -4.04
C ILE A 338 13.85 5.65 -3.64
N SER A 339 13.38 4.82 -4.57
CA SER A 339 13.21 3.38 -4.31
C SER A 339 14.53 2.71 -3.94
N TYR A 340 15.61 3.08 -4.62
CA TYR A 340 16.94 2.58 -4.35
C TYR A 340 17.49 3.05 -2.99
N GLN A 341 17.29 4.31 -2.62
CA GLN A 341 17.67 4.84 -1.30
C GLN A 341 16.96 4.09 -0.16
N CYS A 342 15.66 3.80 -0.33
CA CYS A 342 14.93 2.95 0.61
C CYS A 342 15.56 1.55 0.71
N ALA A 343 15.88 0.95 -0.43
CA ALA A 343 16.49 -0.38 -0.49
C ALA A 343 17.91 -0.38 0.12
N TRP A 344 18.70 0.66 -0.11
CA TRP A 344 20.03 0.85 0.46
C TRP A 344 19.95 0.94 2.00
N LEU A 345 19.06 1.79 2.53
CA LEU A 345 18.82 1.88 3.97
C LEU A 345 18.37 0.54 4.56
N PHE A 346 17.48 -0.17 3.90
CA PHE A 346 17.04 -1.48 4.37
C PHE A 346 18.13 -2.56 4.29
N ASN A 347 19.08 -2.45 3.34
CA ASN A 347 20.20 -3.38 3.23
C ASN A 347 21.23 -3.18 4.31
N TYR A 348 21.60 -1.92 4.59
CA TYR A 348 22.71 -1.58 5.48
C TYR A 348 22.31 -1.24 6.92
N TYR A 349 21.07 -0.77 7.10
CA TYR A 349 20.48 -0.36 8.38
C TYR A 349 19.08 -0.94 8.57
N PRO A 350 18.96 -2.29 8.58
CA PRO A 350 17.64 -2.93 8.53
C PRO A 350 16.75 -2.63 9.73
N ALA A 351 17.31 -2.45 10.93
CA ALA A 351 16.54 -2.13 12.13
C ALA A 351 16.02 -0.69 12.09
N GLU A 352 16.89 0.25 11.72
CA GLU A 352 16.58 1.67 11.62
C GLU A 352 15.52 1.93 10.52
N TRP A 353 15.68 1.24 9.38
CA TRP A 353 14.68 1.30 8.31
C TRP A 353 13.35 0.71 8.74
N MET A 354 13.35 -0.44 9.40
CA MET A 354 12.12 -1.09 9.84
C MET A 354 11.38 -0.27 10.90
N ALA A 355 12.09 0.32 11.85
CA ALA A 355 11.49 1.23 12.84
C ALA A 355 10.82 2.43 12.15
N ALA A 356 11.52 3.10 11.23
CA ALA A 356 10.98 4.22 10.46
C ALA A 356 9.79 3.82 9.57
N PHE A 357 9.81 2.63 8.98
CA PHE A 357 8.69 2.06 8.21
C PHE A 357 7.47 1.87 9.11
N LEU A 358 7.63 1.23 10.26
CA LEU A 358 6.53 1.00 11.21
C LEU A 358 5.93 2.32 11.73
N ASP A 359 6.74 3.36 11.92
CA ASP A 359 6.24 4.69 12.34
C ASP A 359 5.28 5.32 11.32
N LYS A 360 5.58 5.16 10.03
CA LYS A 360 4.89 5.88 8.96
C LYS A 360 3.78 5.09 8.28
N GLU A 361 3.66 3.78 8.57
CA GLU A 361 2.53 3.02 8.03
C GLU A 361 1.19 3.50 8.63
N PRO A 362 0.16 3.70 7.78
CA PRO A 362 -1.17 4.07 8.24
C PRO A 362 -1.77 3.02 9.19
N GLU A 363 -2.59 3.46 10.13
CA GLU A 363 -3.29 2.59 11.09
C GLU A 363 -3.97 1.38 10.44
N THR A 364 -4.60 1.57 9.28
CA THR A 364 -5.28 0.51 8.53
C THR A 364 -4.36 -0.60 8.01
N ARG A 365 -3.04 -0.36 7.99
CA ARG A 365 -2.02 -1.32 7.54
C ARG A 365 -0.99 -1.66 8.61
N LYS A 366 -1.12 -1.10 9.81
CA LYS A 366 -0.17 -1.27 10.92
C LYS A 366 0.03 -2.73 11.31
N GLU A 367 -1.05 -3.47 11.46
CA GLU A 367 -1.01 -4.91 11.78
C GLU A 367 -0.23 -5.71 10.72
N LYS A 368 -0.51 -5.46 9.44
CA LYS A 368 0.22 -6.09 8.33
C LYS A 368 1.71 -5.72 8.33
N ALA A 369 2.04 -4.46 8.65
CA ALA A 369 3.42 -4.00 8.73
C ALA A 369 4.19 -4.67 9.89
N ILE A 370 3.58 -4.79 11.07
CA ILE A 370 4.15 -5.49 12.23
C ILE A 370 4.44 -6.96 11.90
N ASN A 371 3.50 -7.65 11.26
CA ASN A 371 3.72 -9.04 10.86
C ASN A 371 4.77 -9.18 9.77
N LEU A 372 4.87 -8.20 8.87
CA LEU A 372 5.97 -8.16 7.91
C LEU A 372 7.33 -7.99 8.59
N ALA A 373 7.43 -7.15 9.62
CA ALA A 373 8.65 -7.00 10.42
C ALA A 373 9.01 -8.32 11.13
N LYS A 374 8.03 -9.00 11.74
CA LYS A 374 8.24 -10.34 12.34
C LYS A 374 8.73 -11.36 11.30
N LYS A 375 8.18 -11.36 10.07
CA LYS A 375 8.63 -12.22 8.98
C LYS A 375 10.08 -11.96 8.56
N PHE A 376 10.57 -10.73 8.70
CA PHE A 376 11.98 -10.39 8.48
C PHE A 376 12.88 -10.66 9.69
N GLY A 377 12.37 -11.30 10.72
CA GLY A 377 13.12 -11.75 11.89
C GLY A 377 13.22 -10.74 13.03
N PHE A 378 12.41 -9.67 12.99
CA PHE A 378 12.34 -8.72 14.10
C PHE A 378 11.39 -9.21 15.18
N LYS A 379 11.83 -9.14 16.43
CA LYS A 379 10.98 -9.29 17.60
C LYS A 379 10.27 -7.96 17.86
N ILE A 380 8.99 -8.04 18.17
CA ILE A 380 8.20 -6.84 18.52
C ILE A 380 7.88 -6.90 20.00
N GLU A 381 8.38 -5.96 20.75
CA GLU A 381 8.01 -5.77 22.15
C GLU A 381 6.80 -4.84 22.28
N PRO A 382 5.88 -5.15 23.19
CA PRO A 382 4.72 -4.30 23.48
C PRO A 382 5.17 -2.96 24.08
N VAL A 383 4.22 -2.07 24.25
CA VAL A 383 4.45 -0.79 24.92
C VAL A 383 4.87 -1.00 26.37
N ASP A 384 5.94 -0.32 26.78
CA ASP A 384 6.46 -0.28 28.14
C ASP A 384 6.66 1.19 28.54
N ILE A 385 6.21 1.57 29.74
CA ILE A 385 6.23 2.97 30.19
C ILE A 385 7.66 3.55 30.28
N ASN A 386 8.64 2.71 30.63
CA ASN A 386 10.03 3.11 30.81
C ASN A 386 10.86 3.03 29.52
N LYS A 387 10.53 2.10 28.60
CA LYS A 387 11.32 1.82 27.41
C LYS A 387 10.78 2.49 26.14
N SER A 388 9.44 2.58 26.02
CA SER A 388 8.81 3.09 24.80
C SER A 388 9.08 4.57 24.56
N GLY A 389 9.43 4.90 23.31
CA GLY A 389 9.58 6.27 22.84
C GLY A 389 8.29 6.91 22.33
N SER A 390 8.44 8.07 21.69
CA SER A 390 7.38 8.67 20.87
C SER A 390 7.30 8.05 19.46
N VAL A 391 8.38 7.40 19.04
CA VAL A 391 8.53 6.63 17.80
C VAL A 391 8.99 5.22 18.17
N TRP A 392 8.99 4.30 17.20
CA TRP A 392 9.52 2.96 17.41
C TRP A 392 10.98 3.02 17.85
N GLU A 393 11.29 2.39 18.96
CA GLU A 393 12.67 2.29 19.46
C GLU A 393 13.28 0.94 19.06
N ILE A 394 14.60 0.91 18.98
CA ILE A 394 15.36 -0.27 18.58
C ILE A 394 16.24 -0.67 19.76
N ASP A 395 16.10 -1.92 20.21
CA ASP A 395 16.93 -2.42 21.29
C ASP A 395 18.39 -2.65 20.85
N GLN A 396 19.29 -2.85 21.81
CA GLN A 396 20.72 -3.03 21.57
C GLN A 396 21.07 -4.26 20.71
N ASP A 397 20.18 -5.27 20.70
CA ASP A 397 20.35 -6.49 19.89
C ASP A 397 20.14 -6.29 18.38
N ASN A 398 19.70 -5.10 17.94
CA ASN A 398 19.37 -4.75 16.55
C ASN A 398 18.26 -5.63 15.91
N LYS A 399 17.53 -6.41 16.71
CA LYS A 399 16.47 -7.32 16.26
C LYS A 399 15.15 -7.10 16.96
N THR A 400 15.17 -6.40 18.08
CA THR A 400 13.96 -6.10 18.87
C THR A 400 13.54 -4.65 18.62
N LEU A 401 12.27 -4.48 18.24
CA LEU A 401 11.61 -3.20 18.03
C LEU A 401 10.55 -3.00 19.11
N ILE A 402 10.60 -1.88 19.82
CA ILE A 402 9.71 -1.56 20.94
C ILE A 402 8.61 -0.61 20.44
N GLN A 403 7.36 -0.97 20.70
CA GLN A 403 6.21 -0.15 20.29
C GLN A 403 6.20 1.20 21.01
N PRO A 404 5.89 2.31 20.29
CA PRO A 404 5.87 3.66 20.90
C PRO A 404 4.61 3.89 21.74
N LEU A 405 4.71 4.77 22.73
CA LEU A 405 3.57 5.25 23.52
C LEU A 405 2.49 5.92 22.66
N THR A 406 2.87 6.55 21.56
CA THR A 406 1.96 7.18 20.60
C THR A 406 1.07 6.19 19.85
N SER A 407 1.39 4.90 19.87
CA SER A 407 0.54 3.86 19.28
C SER A 407 -0.73 3.58 20.10
N LEU A 408 -0.78 4.03 21.34
CA LEU A 408 -1.91 3.78 22.23
C LEU A 408 -3.04 4.80 22.01
N LYS A 409 -4.17 4.33 21.50
CA LYS A 409 -5.37 5.16 21.32
C LYS A 409 -5.90 5.66 22.64
N GLY A 410 -6.01 6.97 22.75
CA GLY A 410 -6.52 7.61 23.97
C GLY A 410 -5.44 8.09 24.94
N LEU A 411 -4.17 7.77 24.70
CA LEU A 411 -3.03 8.37 25.38
C LEU A 411 -2.61 9.64 24.63
N GLY A 412 -2.90 10.81 25.18
CA GLY A 412 -2.60 12.08 24.52
C GLY A 412 -1.16 12.55 24.71
N ASP A 413 -0.68 13.41 23.81
CA ASP A 413 0.71 13.93 23.81
C ASP A 413 1.13 14.54 25.14
N LYS A 414 0.22 15.25 25.84
CA LYS A 414 0.50 15.82 27.16
C LYS A 414 0.75 14.77 28.24
N ALA A 415 0.12 13.60 28.13
CA ALA A 415 0.38 12.50 29.06
C ALA A 415 1.72 11.84 28.75
N ILE A 416 2.03 11.65 27.47
CA ILE A 416 3.33 11.11 27.00
C ILE A 416 4.47 12.04 27.45
N GLU A 417 4.31 13.35 27.31
CA GLU A 417 5.26 14.36 27.82
C GLU A 417 5.52 14.18 29.31
N GLN A 418 4.47 13.98 30.12
CA GLN A 418 4.64 13.75 31.56
C GLN A 418 5.38 12.45 31.87
N ILE A 419 5.17 11.41 31.09
CA ILE A 419 5.92 10.15 31.22
C ILE A 419 7.41 10.39 30.93
N PHE A 420 7.75 11.05 29.84
CA PHE A 420 9.14 11.29 29.46
C PHE A 420 9.90 12.20 30.46
N LEU A 421 9.22 13.16 31.06
CA LEU A 421 9.82 14.06 32.03
C LEU A 421 10.11 13.40 33.40
N ASN A 422 9.37 12.33 33.73
CA ASN A 422 9.40 11.76 35.09
C ASN A 422 9.98 10.34 35.13
N ARG A 423 10.22 9.68 34.01
CA ARG A 423 10.83 8.35 33.99
C ARG A 423 12.35 8.40 34.22
N PRO A 424 13.02 7.32 34.68
CA PRO A 424 12.44 6.00 34.90
C PRO A 424 11.60 5.93 36.16
N PHE A 425 10.48 5.17 36.09
CA PHE A 425 9.66 4.84 37.24
C PHE A 425 10.19 3.56 37.86
N GLY A 426 10.65 3.62 39.10
CA GLY A 426 11.19 2.47 39.82
C GLY A 426 10.11 1.69 40.55
N ALA A 427 9.00 2.37 40.92
CA ALA A 427 7.86 1.78 41.59
C ALA A 427 6.56 2.45 41.12
N ILE A 428 5.44 1.80 41.42
CA ILE A 428 4.11 2.32 41.04
C ILE A 428 3.78 3.63 41.74
N GLU A 429 4.33 3.85 42.93
CA GLU A 429 4.22 5.09 43.69
C GLU A 429 4.80 6.30 42.97
N ASP A 430 5.89 6.10 42.23
CA ASP A 430 6.51 7.16 41.42
C ASP A 430 5.53 7.66 40.36
N LEU A 431 4.72 6.78 39.81
CA LEU A 431 3.69 7.13 38.84
C LEU A 431 2.43 7.71 39.45
N LEU A 432 2.00 7.20 40.60
CA LEU A 432 0.71 7.54 41.18
C LEU A 432 0.76 8.74 42.17
N PHE A 433 1.90 8.97 42.85
CA PHE A 433 2.00 9.88 43.97
C PHE A 433 3.17 10.88 43.89
N SER A 434 3.86 10.94 42.78
CA SER A 434 4.95 11.89 42.57
C SER A 434 4.44 13.34 42.54
N GLU A 435 5.15 14.25 43.21
CA GLU A 435 4.86 15.68 43.18
C GLU A 435 5.28 16.33 41.85
N SER A 436 6.14 15.70 41.07
CA SER A 436 6.59 16.20 39.78
C SER A 436 5.61 15.94 38.64
N ILE A 437 4.65 15.05 38.83
CA ILE A 437 3.65 14.70 37.80
C ILE A 437 2.44 15.64 37.88
N ILE A 438 2.09 16.23 36.75
CA ILE A 438 0.87 17.02 36.58
C ILE A 438 -0.31 16.09 36.26
N TYR A 439 -1.05 15.67 37.26
CA TYR A 439 -2.14 14.68 37.13
C TYR A 439 -3.35 15.15 36.32
N SER A 440 -3.48 16.44 36.01
CA SER A 440 -4.47 16.91 35.03
C SER A 440 -4.06 16.54 33.58
N LYS A 441 -2.77 16.35 33.32
CA LYS A 441 -2.22 15.89 32.05
C LYS A 441 -2.14 14.36 31.99
N LEU A 442 -1.56 13.70 33.01
CA LEU A 442 -1.53 12.23 33.17
C LEU A 442 -2.72 11.79 34.06
N ASN A 443 -3.89 11.84 33.52
CA ASN A 443 -5.15 11.65 34.26
C ASN A 443 -5.61 10.18 34.34
N LYS A 444 -6.76 9.95 35.00
CA LYS A 444 -7.38 8.63 35.14
C LYS A 444 -7.54 7.91 33.81
N LYS A 445 -7.92 8.59 32.73
CA LYS A 445 -8.08 8.01 31.39
C LYS A 445 -6.73 7.55 30.81
N SER A 446 -5.68 8.33 31.02
CA SER A 446 -4.32 7.94 30.60
C SER A 446 -3.84 6.71 31.35
N LEU A 447 -4.12 6.64 32.67
CA LEU A 447 -3.79 5.47 33.48
C LEU A 447 -4.57 4.24 33.03
N ASP A 448 -5.87 4.37 32.71
CA ASP A 448 -6.68 3.28 32.14
C ASP A 448 -6.04 2.68 30.88
N VAL A 449 -5.60 3.54 29.94
CA VAL A 449 -4.93 3.11 28.73
C VAL A 449 -3.61 2.40 29.01
N LEU A 450 -2.78 2.94 29.89
CA LEU A 450 -1.47 2.36 30.23
C LEU A 450 -1.62 0.98 30.91
N VAL A 451 -2.57 0.84 31.83
CA VAL A 451 -2.81 -0.44 32.50
C VAL A 451 -3.32 -1.51 31.52
N ARG A 452 -4.38 -1.17 30.78
CA ARG A 452 -5.04 -2.11 29.85
C ARG A 452 -4.19 -2.49 28.64
N SER A 453 -3.20 -1.66 28.28
CA SER A 453 -2.23 -1.99 27.23
C SER A 453 -1.10 -2.90 27.70
N GLY A 454 -0.97 -3.15 29.00
CA GLY A 454 0.16 -3.86 29.59
C GLY A 454 1.42 -3.03 29.77
N ALA A 455 1.38 -1.71 29.50
CA ALA A 455 2.55 -0.83 29.60
C ALA A 455 3.13 -0.72 31.02
N LEU A 456 2.40 -1.19 32.04
CA LEU A 456 2.80 -1.20 33.44
C LEU A 456 3.09 -2.61 33.97
N ASN A 457 3.20 -3.64 33.11
CA ASN A 457 3.37 -5.03 33.55
C ASN A 457 4.57 -5.20 34.51
N ASP A 458 5.71 -4.57 34.19
CA ASP A 458 6.94 -4.71 34.97
C ASP A 458 6.93 -3.86 36.26
N MET A 459 5.89 -3.04 36.48
CA MET A 459 5.76 -2.15 37.64
C MET A 459 4.76 -2.67 38.68
N VAL A 460 3.89 -3.60 38.31
CA VAL A 460 2.90 -4.18 39.22
C VAL A 460 3.58 -5.28 40.04
N ASP A 461 3.77 -5.00 41.32
CA ASP A 461 4.46 -5.89 42.25
C ASP A 461 3.52 -6.83 43.00
N ASP A 462 4.08 -7.66 43.88
CA ASP A 462 3.38 -8.72 44.64
C ASP A 462 2.26 -8.20 45.57
N ARG A 463 2.12 -6.89 45.77
CA ARG A 463 0.98 -6.33 46.51
C ARG A 463 -0.33 -6.46 45.78
N PHE A 464 -0.27 -6.65 44.45
CA PHE A 464 -1.42 -6.84 43.59
C PHE A 464 -1.49 -8.30 43.14
N LEU A 465 -2.70 -8.82 43.06
CA LEU A 465 -2.94 -10.16 42.51
C LEU A 465 -2.85 -10.17 40.96
N GLY A 466 -2.40 -9.09 40.38
CA GLY A 466 -2.22 -8.92 38.96
C GLY A 466 -2.70 -7.55 38.45
N LEU A 467 -2.57 -7.38 37.14
CA LEU A 467 -2.82 -6.09 36.48
C LEU A 467 -4.29 -5.65 36.54
N LYS A 468 -5.24 -6.60 36.49
CA LYS A 468 -6.68 -6.30 36.63
C LYS A 468 -7.03 -5.81 38.05
N HIS A 469 -6.39 -6.41 39.05
CA HIS A 469 -6.51 -5.94 40.43
C HIS A 469 -6.04 -4.49 40.57
N PHE A 470 -4.84 -4.19 40.07
CA PHE A 470 -4.31 -2.83 40.06
C PHE A 470 -5.24 -1.85 39.32
N TRP A 471 -5.73 -2.24 38.13
CA TRP A 471 -6.66 -1.45 37.34
C TRP A 471 -7.95 -1.13 38.12
N THR A 472 -8.52 -2.12 38.79
CA THR A 472 -9.75 -1.92 39.55
C THR A 472 -9.53 -0.94 40.69
N ALA A 473 -8.46 -1.09 41.47
CA ALA A 473 -8.15 -0.23 42.61
C ALA A 473 -7.82 1.24 42.20
N THR A 474 -7.13 1.42 41.08
CA THR A 474 -6.59 2.73 40.68
C THR A 474 -7.40 3.44 39.60
N VAL A 475 -8.21 2.73 38.84
CA VAL A 475 -9.02 3.30 37.77
C VAL A 475 -10.52 3.13 38.06
N VAL A 476 -11.02 1.92 38.26
CA VAL A 476 -12.46 1.70 38.43
C VAL A 476 -12.97 2.33 39.73
N ASP A 477 -12.41 1.88 40.85
CA ASP A 477 -12.80 2.28 42.19
C ASP A 477 -11.96 3.47 42.76
N ARG A 478 -11.30 4.18 41.85
CA ARG A 478 -10.42 5.31 42.21
C ARG A 478 -11.13 6.37 43.04
N PRO A 479 -10.74 6.59 44.29
CA PRO A 479 -11.28 7.69 45.10
C PRO A 479 -10.76 9.05 44.61
N LYS A 480 -11.53 10.12 44.87
CA LYS A 480 -11.13 11.48 44.45
C LYS A 480 -9.93 12.02 45.22
N ASN A 481 -9.69 11.53 46.43
CA ASN A 481 -8.63 11.99 47.30
C ASN A 481 -7.42 11.06 47.22
N VAL A 482 -6.23 11.61 46.95
CA VAL A 482 -4.96 10.85 46.85
C VAL A 482 -4.64 10.06 48.12
N LYS A 483 -4.92 10.59 49.31
CA LYS A 483 -4.72 9.86 50.58
C LYS A 483 -5.61 8.60 50.63
N LYS A 484 -6.88 8.73 50.25
CA LYS A 484 -7.80 7.59 50.16
C LYS A 484 -7.42 6.61 49.05
N LEU A 485 -6.75 7.08 47.99
CA LEU A 485 -6.23 6.18 46.96
C LEU A 485 -5.10 5.30 47.49
N LYS A 486 -4.18 5.82 48.31
CA LYS A 486 -3.17 5.04 49.01
C LYS A 486 -3.80 3.96 49.90
N GLU A 487 -4.77 4.35 50.73
CA GLU A 487 -5.50 3.44 51.58
C GLU A 487 -6.25 2.36 50.77
N ASN A 488 -6.86 2.75 49.66
CA ASN A 488 -7.59 1.85 48.75
C ASN A 488 -6.68 0.78 48.16
N ILE A 489 -5.48 1.16 47.73
CA ILE A 489 -4.49 0.25 47.18
C ILE A 489 -4.08 -0.80 48.20
N GLU A 490 -3.89 -0.45 49.46
CA GLU A 490 -3.47 -1.33 50.55
C GLU A 490 -4.59 -2.28 50.98
N LEU A 491 -5.84 -1.85 50.92
CA LEU A 491 -7.00 -2.58 51.44
C LEU A 491 -7.75 -3.40 50.38
N TYR A 492 -7.61 -3.04 49.11
CA TYR A 492 -8.40 -3.63 48.05
C TYR A 492 -7.83 -5.01 47.61
N LYS A 493 -8.64 -6.06 47.67
CA LYS A 493 -8.28 -7.42 47.29
C LYS A 493 -9.29 -8.04 46.33
N PRO A 494 -9.45 -7.50 45.09
CA PRO A 494 -10.27 -8.16 44.10
C PRO A 494 -9.48 -9.20 43.29
N GLU A 495 -10.15 -9.84 42.37
CA GLU A 495 -9.62 -10.94 41.57
C GLU A 495 -8.57 -10.54 40.53
N GLY A 496 -7.43 -11.13 40.59
CA GLY A 496 -6.42 -11.57 39.62
C GLY A 496 -6.14 -10.72 38.36
N GLU A 497 -5.77 -11.45 37.34
CA GLU A 497 -5.36 -10.95 36.02
C GLU A 497 -6.56 -10.76 35.08
N PHE A 498 -6.37 -9.96 34.04
CA PHE A 498 -7.28 -9.97 32.91
C PHE A 498 -7.31 -11.34 32.25
N THR A 499 -8.49 -11.79 31.87
CA THR A 499 -8.61 -13.03 31.09
C THR A 499 -7.95 -12.83 29.71
N ASN A 500 -7.66 -13.93 29.01
CA ASN A 500 -7.07 -13.86 27.69
C ASN A 500 -7.97 -13.12 26.69
N GLU A 501 -9.28 -13.30 26.79
CA GLU A 501 -10.28 -12.59 26.01
C GLU A 501 -10.26 -11.09 26.28
N GLU A 502 -10.23 -10.68 27.55
CA GLU A 502 -10.13 -9.27 27.95
C GLU A 502 -8.84 -8.63 27.44
N ASN A 503 -7.71 -9.35 27.51
CA ASN A 503 -6.43 -8.87 26.98
C ASN A 503 -6.49 -8.66 25.45
N ILE A 504 -7.07 -9.59 24.72
CA ILE A 504 -7.26 -9.47 23.26
C ILE A 504 -8.13 -8.25 22.93
N GLU A 505 -9.26 -8.07 23.63
CA GLU A 505 -10.15 -6.93 23.42
C GLU A 505 -9.47 -5.59 23.78
N ASN A 506 -8.74 -5.56 24.88
CA ASN A 506 -7.97 -4.40 25.32
C ASN A 506 -6.94 -3.98 24.25
N LEU A 507 -6.11 -4.91 23.79
CA LEU A 507 -5.08 -4.63 22.78
C LEU A 507 -5.67 -4.21 21.45
N ILE A 508 -6.73 -4.87 20.96
CA ILE A 508 -7.43 -4.44 19.73
C ILE A 508 -7.97 -3.02 19.87
N SER A 509 -8.63 -2.72 20.99
CA SER A 509 -9.23 -1.40 21.20
C SER A 509 -8.20 -0.27 21.31
N LEU A 510 -7.07 -0.54 21.96
CA LEU A 510 -6.04 0.45 22.26
C LEU A 510 -4.99 0.61 21.16
N THR A 511 -4.59 -0.48 20.50
CA THR A 511 -3.54 -0.45 19.46
C THR A 511 -4.09 -0.59 18.05
N GLY A 512 -5.31 -1.11 17.88
CA GLY A 512 -5.88 -1.46 16.57
C GLY A 512 -5.24 -2.70 15.93
N VAL A 513 -4.36 -3.39 16.64
CA VAL A 513 -3.63 -4.58 16.18
C VAL A 513 -4.17 -5.82 16.92
N PHE A 514 -4.36 -6.88 16.17
CA PHE A 514 -4.77 -8.15 16.75
C PHE A 514 -3.56 -8.89 17.34
N PRO A 515 -3.57 -9.24 18.64
CA PRO A 515 -2.45 -9.92 19.28
C PRO A 515 -2.47 -11.42 18.96
N LEU A 516 -2.00 -11.80 17.77
CA LEU A 516 -2.03 -13.19 17.30
C LEU A 516 -1.28 -14.14 18.23
N GLU A 517 -0.23 -13.66 18.90
CA GLU A 517 0.58 -14.40 19.88
C GLU A 517 -0.21 -14.83 21.13
N LEU A 518 -1.23 -14.07 21.53
CA LEU A 518 -2.11 -14.47 22.63
C LEU A 518 -3.08 -15.59 22.25
N VAL A 519 -3.30 -15.76 20.96
CA VAL A 519 -4.20 -16.78 20.40
C VAL A 519 -3.45 -18.03 19.99
N LEU A 520 -2.27 -17.86 19.41
CA LEU A 520 -1.35 -18.95 19.04
C LEU A 520 -0.37 -19.21 20.18
N ASN A 521 -0.88 -19.70 21.33
CA ASN A 521 -0.04 -20.09 22.45
C ASN A 521 0.80 -21.34 22.11
N ASP A 522 1.76 -21.69 22.97
CA ASP A 522 2.68 -22.81 22.75
C ASP A 522 1.96 -24.14 22.51
N SER A 523 0.81 -24.37 23.16
CA SER A 523 -0.01 -25.58 22.95
C SER A 523 -0.59 -25.63 21.55
N VAL A 524 -1.15 -24.52 21.08
CA VAL A 524 -1.70 -24.38 19.70
C VAL A 524 -0.60 -24.53 18.67
N LEU A 525 0.52 -23.82 18.85
CA LEU A 525 1.67 -23.90 17.94
C LEU A 525 2.22 -25.32 17.85
N LYS A 526 2.33 -26.03 18.98
CA LYS A 526 2.76 -27.41 19.00
C LYS A 526 1.79 -28.31 18.22
N GLN A 527 0.48 -28.17 18.42
CA GLN A 527 -0.52 -28.94 17.67
C GLN A 527 -0.41 -28.67 16.14
N LEU A 528 -0.26 -27.40 15.73
CA LEU A 528 -0.13 -27.03 14.32
C LEU A 528 1.15 -27.63 13.69
N ASN A 529 2.25 -27.63 14.42
CA ASN A 529 3.53 -28.18 13.96
C ASN A 529 3.51 -29.72 13.92
N ASP A 530 3.00 -30.36 14.95
CA ASP A 530 2.93 -31.84 15.06
C ASP A 530 2.12 -32.44 13.88
N TYR A 531 1.09 -31.74 13.43
CA TYR A 531 0.23 -32.18 12.32
C TYR A 531 0.57 -31.48 10.97
N CYS A 532 1.63 -30.69 10.92
CA CYS A 532 2.07 -29.96 9.72
C CYS A 532 0.94 -29.15 9.05
N ILE A 533 0.10 -28.47 9.85
CA ILE A 533 -1.05 -27.72 9.33
C ILE A 533 -0.59 -26.31 8.89
N PRO A 534 -0.68 -25.97 7.58
CA PRO A 534 -0.25 -24.67 7.08
C PRO A 534 -1.25 -23.56 7.47
N PRO A 535 -0.81 -22.29 7.47
CA PRO A 535 -1.71 -21.15 7.51
C PRO A 535 -2.58 -21.09 6.25
N LEU A 536 -3.71 -20.39 6.32
CA LEU A 536 -4.64 -20.27 5.19
C LEU A 536 -4.00 -19.65 3.94
N SER A 537 -3.03 -18.78 4.10
CA SER A 537 -2.25 -18.17 2.99
C SER A 537 -1.34 -19.15 2.24
N GLU A 538 -1.03 -20.29 2.88
CA GLU A 538 -0.22 -21.38 2.32
C GLU A 538 -1.05 -22.64 2.06
N TRP A 539 -2.38 -22.49 2.03
CA TRP A 539 -3.31 -23.59 1.76
C TRP A 539 -3.04 -24.19 0.37
N ASP A 540 -3.15 -25.50 0.29
CA ASP A 540 -2.90 -26.29 -0.89
C ASP A 540 -4.03 -27.32 -1.08
N ASN A 541 -4.35 -27.61 -2.35
CA ASN A 541 -5.40 -28.55 -2.72
C ASN A 541 -5.16 -29.99 -2.24
N ASP A 542 -3.91 -30.40 -2.11
CA ASP A 542 -3.54 -31.78 -1.78
C ASP A 542 -3.81 -32.05 -0.29
N LEU A 543 -3.50 -31.08 0.58
CA LEU A 543 -3.79 -31.16 2.02
C LEU A 543 -5.24 -30.80 2.35
N ASN A 544 -5.83 -29.88 1.60
CA ASN A 544 -7.15 -29.26 1.76
C ASN A 544 -7.52 -28.79 3.19
N VAL A 545 -6.54 -28.64 4.06
CA VAL A 545 -6.68 -28.12 5.42
C VAL A 545 -5.77 -26.94 5.65
N ALA A 546 -6.22 -25.98 6.46
CA ALA A 546 -5.40 -24.87 6.92
C ALA A 546 -5.89 -24.35 8.27
N TRP A 547 -5.01 -23.65 8.99
CA TRP A 547 -5.42 -22.92 10.19
C TRP A 547 -5.70 -21.45 9.89
N PHE A 548 -6.62 -20.89 10.64
CA PHE A 548 -7.02 -19.49 10.57
C PHE A 548 -7.70 -19.03 11.87
N VAL A 549 -7.80 -17.72 12.04
CA VAL A 549 -8.51 -17.10 13.16
C VAL A 549 -9.69 -16.29 12.62
N PRO A 550 -10.94 -16.67 12.92
CA PRO A 550 -12.13 -15.90 12.58
C PRO A 550 -12.13 -14.54 13.28
N ARG A 551 -12.42 -13.47 12.52
CA ARG A 551 -12.51 -12.09 13.02
C ARG A 551 -13.93 -11.53 12.97
N GLU A 552 -14.71 -12.00 12.02
CA GLU A 552 -16.09 -11.55 11.80
C GLU A 552 -16.88 -12.67 11.13
N VAL A 553 -18.12 -12.83 11.52
CA VAL A 553 -19.08 -13.73 10.87
C VAL A 553 -20.22 -12.89 10.31
N ILE A 554 -20.40 -12.92 8.99
CA ILE A 554 -21.44 -12.19 8.28
C ILE A 554 -22.47 -13.18 7.78
N GLU A 555 -23.68 -13.10 8.33
CA GLU A 555 -24.81 -13.92 7.89
C GLU A 555 -25.38 -13.42 6.56
N LYS A 556 -25.59 -14.32 5.63
CA LYS A 556 -26.21 -14.04 4.33
C LYS A 556 -27.21 -15.14 3.93
N LYS A 557 -28.03 -14.82 2.92
CA LYS A 557 -28.92 -15.78 2.28
C LYS A 557 -28.60 -15.87 0.79
N THR A 558 -28.65 -17.08 0.25
CA THR A 558 -28.56 -17.31 -1.20
C THR A 558 -29.78 -16.74 -1.91
N LYS A 559 -29.78 -16.68 -3.25
CA LYS A 559 -30.94 -16.29 -4.07
C LYS A 559 -32.19 -17.14 -3.77
N ASN A 560 -31.98 -18.39 -3.35
CA ASN A 560 -33.04 -19.34 -3.00
C ASN A 560 -33.39 -19.33 -1.49
N GLY A 561 -33.00 -18.30 -0.75
CA GLY A 561 -33.33 -18.12 0.66
C GLY A 561 -32.53 -18.98 1.63
N LYS A 562 -31.63 -19.88 1.17
CA LYS A 562 -30.82 -20.72 2.05
C LYS A 562 -29.77 -19.90 2.78
N PRO A 563 -29.62 -20.05 4.11
CA PRO A 563 -28.62 -19.34 4.89
C PRO A 563 -27.21 -19.82 4.56
N TYR A 564 -26.25 -18.90 4.57
CA TYR A 564 -24.82 -19.18 4.56
C TYR A 564 -24.08 -18.09 5.32
N TRP A 565 -22.88 -18.40 5.80
CA TRP A 565 -22.04 -17.41 6.45
C TRP A 565 -20.81 -17.08 5.60
N ILE A 566 -20.36 -15.84 5.71
CA ILE A 566 -19.04 -15.42 5.26
C ILE A 566 -18.23 -15.16 6.51
N VAL A 567 -17.24 -16.00 6.74
CA VAL A 567 -16.31 -15.88 7.86
C VAL A 567 -15.08 -15.13 7.39
N LYS A 568 -14.88 -13.93 7.92
CA LYS A 568 -13.64 -13.15 7.73
C LYS A 568 -12.58 -13.69 8.64
N THR A 569 -11.44 -14.06 8.09
CA THR A 569 -10.37 -14.75 8.83
C THR A 569 -9.02 -14.10 8.55
N ILE A 570 -8.11 -14.24 9.50
CA ILE A 570 -6.69 -13.93 9.35
C ILE A 570 -5.85 -15.16 9.69
N ASP A 571 -4.60 -15.14 9.26
CA ASP A 571 -3.54 -16.05 9.66
C ASP A 571 -2.27 -15.26 10.05
N ASN A 572 -1.10 -15.89 10.03
CA ASN A 572 0.17 -15.25 10.36
C ASN A 572 0.59 -14.11 9.39
N THR A 573 -0.08 -13.97 8.26
CA THR A 573 0.16 -12.85 7.32
C THR A 573 -0.67 -11.62 7.65
N SER A 574 -1.64 -11.72 8.58
CA SER A 574 -2.67 -10.72 8.86
C SER A 574 -3.45 -10.23 7.64
N THR A 575 -3.41 -11.00 6.56
CA THR A 575 -4.23 -10.72 5.39
C THR A 575 -5.64 -11.23 5.65
N MET A 576 -6.62 -10.33 5.51
CA MET A 576 -8.03 -10.69 5.68
C MET A 576 -8.49 -11.56 4.51
N ASN A 577 -8.77 -12.83 4.80
CA ASN A 577 -9.39 -13.77 3.88
C ASN A 577 -10.88 -13.95 4.19
N SER A 578 -11.60 -14.60 3.30
CA SER A 578 -13.03 -14.90 3.48
C SER A 578 -13.31 -16.35 3.14
N ILE A 579 -13.95 -17.05 4.06
CA ILE A 579 -14.40 -18.43 3.86
C ILE A 579 -15.93 -18.41 3.77
N LYS A 580 -16.51 -18.98 2.70
CA LYS A 580 -17.96 -19.15 2.55
C LYS A 580 -18.39 -20.47 3.15
N CYS A 581 -19.20 -20.40 4.19
CA CYS A 581 -19.73 -21.59 4.87
C CYS A 581 -21.16 -21.84 4.38
N TRP A 582 -21.34 -22.88 3.60
CA TRP A 582 -22.64 -23.27 3.04
C TRP A 582 -23.40 -24.23 3.97
N GLY A 583 -24.73 -24.24 3.88
CA GLY A 583 -25.57 -25.19 4.63
C GLY A 583 -25.57 -24.97 6.14
N VAL A 584 -25.37 -23.74 6.58
CA VAL A 584 -25.31 -23.37 7.99
C VAL A 584 -26.66 -23.55 8.67
N ASN A 585 -26.65 -24.17 9.85
CA ASN A 585 -27.79 -24.22 10.76
C ASN A 585 -27.52 -23.29 11.95
N LYS A 586 -28.27 -22.18 12.03
CA LYS A 586 -28.08 -21.14 13.05
C LYS A 586 -28.20 -21.63 14.50
N ASP A 587 -28.99 -22.67 14.71
CA ASP A 587 -29.25 -23.24 16.06
C ASP A 587 -28.18 -24.24 16.49
N LYS A 588 -27.34 -24.71 15.56
CA LYS A 588 -26.37 -25.78 15.80
C LYS A 588 -24.94 -25.41 15.48
N ASP A 589 -24.73 -24.47 14.58
CA ASP A 589 -23.39 -24.03 14.17
C ASP A 589 -23.00 -22.77 14.93
N ASN A 590 -21.79 -22.77 15.48
CA ASN A 590 -21.20 -21.63 16.16
C ASN A 590 -19.72 -21.49 15.77
N ILE A 591 -19.28 -20.26 15.61
CA ILE A 591 -17.87 -19.91 15.38
C ILE A 591 -17.47 -18.88 16.42
N SER A 592 -16.53 -19.26 17.28
CA SER A 592 -15.95 -18.33 18.25
C SER A 592 -14.97 -17.40 17.54
N ILE A 593 -15.26 -16.10 17.62
CA ILE A 593 -14.37 -15.05 17.08
C ILE A 593 -13.09 -15.00 17.94
N ASN A 594 -11.97 -14.63 17.31
CA ASN A 594 -10.66 -14.48 17.95
C ASN A 594 -10.11 -15.78 18.57
N ARG A 595 -10.54 -16.93 18.11
CA ARG A 595 -10.02 -18.25 18.49
C ARG A 595 -9.43 -18.96 17.26
N PRO A 596 -8.35 -19.75 17.40
CA PRO A 596 -7.73 -20.45 16.28
C PRO A 596 -8.53 -21.68 15.88
N TYR A 597 -8.73 -21.85 14.59
CA TYR A 597 -9.39 -23.00 13.98
C TYR A 597 -8.50 -23.68 12.97
N VAL A 598 -8.65 -24.99 12.85
CA VAL A 598 -8.26 -25.75 11.67
C VAL A 598 -9.51 -26.01 10.85
N GLY A 599 -9.45 -25.75 9.55
CA GLY A 599 -10.57 -25.96 8.65
C GLY A 599 -10.21 -26.81 7.44
N LYS A 600 -11.09 -27.76 7.10
CA LYS A 600 -11.08 -28.43 5.80
C LYS A 600 -11.82 -27.54 4.81
N LEU A 601 -11.13 -27.12 3.74
CA LEU A 601 -11.59 -26.10 2.82
C LEU A 601 -11.47 -26.57 1.37
N ASP A 602 -12.43 -26.11 0.58
CA ASP A 602 -12.37 -26.16 -0.90
C ASP A 602 -12.05 -24.75 -1.43
N TYR A 603 -11.31 -24.66 -2.53
CA TYR A 603 -11.02 -23.40 -3.21
C TYR A 603 -11.48 -23.43 -4.67
N SER A 604 -12.06 -22.36 -5.13
CA SER A 604 -12.33 -22.13 -6.55
C SER A 604 -12.03 -20.69 -6.93
N GLU A 605 -11.61 -20.44 -8.16
CA GLU A 605 -11.34 -19.08 -8.66
C GLU A 605 -12.59 -18.17 -8.62
N GLU A 606 -13.77 -18.75 -8.81
CA GLU A 606 -15.04 -18.01 -8.81
C GLU A 606 -15.51 -17.64 -7.41
N TRP A 607 -15.34 -18.53 -6.43
CA TRP A 607 -15.96 -18.40 -5.11
C TRP A 607 -14.95 -18.17 -3.98
N GLY A 608 -13.65 -18.39 -4.22
CA GLY A 608 -12.61 -18.38 -3.19
C GLY A 608 -12.74 -19.59 -2.27
N PHE A 609 -12.27 -19.46 -1.03
CA PHE A 609 -12.37 -20.50 -0.01
C PHE A 609 -13.81 -20.77 0.41
N SER A 610 -14.16 -22.03 0.56
CA SER A 610 -15.49 -22.45 1.00
C SER A 610 -15.47 -23.75 1.78
N THR A 611 -16.54 -23.99 2.56
CA THR A 611 -16.80 -25.26 3.23
C THR A 611 -18.31 -25.53 3.23
N ARG A 612 -18.70 -26.82 3.26
CA ARG A 612 -20.11 -27.24 3.24
C ARG A 612 -20.67 -27.52 4.62
N SER A 613 -19.84 -27.63 5.65
CA SER A 613 -20.28 -27.88 7.02
C SER A 613 -19.26 -27.37 8.03
N ILE A 614 -19.66 -26.44 8.85
CA ILE A 614 -18.82 -25.92 9.94
C ILE A 614 -18.57 -27.04 10.96
N LYS A 615 -19.62 -27.70 11.38
CA LYS A 615 -19.57 -28.75 12.43
C LYS A 615 -18.54 -29.86 12.16
N TYR A 616 -18.41 -30.29 10.91
CA TYR A 616 -17.51 -31.40 10.54
C TYR A 616 -16.15 -30.95 10.01
N ASN A 617 -16.08 -29.74 9.51
CA ASN A 617 -14.91 -29.26 8.80
C ASN A 617 -14.09 -28.23 9.59
N PHE A 618 -14.67 -27.63 10.64
CA PHE A 618 -13.94 -26.69 11.49
C PHE A 618 -13.69 -27.32 12.88
N ARG A 619 -12.45 -27.25 13.31
CA ARG A 619 -12.01 -27.69 14.64
C ARG A 619 -11.36 -26.53 15.37
N LEU A 620 -11.93 -26.16 16.51
CA LEU A 620 -11.33 -25.20 17.43
C LEU A 620 -10.07 -25.81 18.07
N LEU A 621 -9.00 -25.04 18.13
CA LEU A 621 -7.76 -25.37 18.83
C LEU A 621 -7.76 -24.75 20.24
N HIS A 622 -7.14 -25.44 21.21
CA HIS A 622 -7.11 -25.03 22.61
C HIS A 622 -5.70 -25.04 23.16
#